data_df2938fb8ddfd3b4bf2a37c6eb4fe0b0
#
_entry.id   df2938fb8ddfd3b4bf2a37c6eb4fe0b0
#
_cell.length_a   1.000
_cell.length_b   1.000
_cell.length_c   1.000
_cell.angle_alpha   90.00
_cell.angle_beta   90.00
_cell.angle_gamma   90.00
#
_symmetry.space_group_name_H-M   'P 1'
#
loop_
_entity.id
_entity.type
_entity.pdbx_description
1 polymer ?
#
loop_
_entity_poly.entity_id
_entity_poly.type
_entity_poly.pdbx_seq_one_letter_code
_entity_poly.pdbx_strand_id
1 'polypeptide(L)'
;MLAFYAWLDSEFVFPMTKRDIQLIQEKIGAYPDGVWGPMSRAACQKHLDRLRPVPVQWPMQDDQSLIAFYGQPGDESNLVNLSVSDLGVHYESQAVKTIRCHTRVASSLHRVLTAISKTHPYVLKQYAGCYNDRNMRGGSRKSLHAWGAAIDLMAGSNGNNTIWPTDASMPLEVMEYFADEGWLSGGAYWSRDSMHFQATR
;
A
#
# COMPACT_ATOMS: atom_id res chain seq x y z
N MET A 1 -16.29 6.13 24.12
CA MET A 1 -15.37 6.20 22.95
C MET A 1 -14.92 4.80 22.52
N LEU A 2 -15.78 3.77 22.62
CA LEU A 2 -15.49 2.35 22.31
C LEU A 2 -16.48 1.72 21.30
N ALA A 3 -17.37 2.53 20.71
CA ALA A 3 -18.40 2.01 19.79
C ALA A 3 -18.06 2.17 18.30
N PHE A 4 -16.90 2.76 17.94
CA PHE A 4 -16.53 3.05 16.54
C PHE A 4 -15.77 1.89 15.84
N TYR A 5 -15.29 0.89 16.59
CA TYR A 5 -14.44 -0.19 16.05
C TYR A 5 -15.18 -1.49 15.73
N ALA A 6 -16.46 -1.62 16.10
CA ALA A 6 -17.23 -2.85 15.86
C ALA A 6 -17.72 -3.04 14.41
N TRP A 7 -17.42 -2.09 13.50
CA TRP A 7 -17.88 -2.12 12.10
C TRP A 7 -16.86 -2.71 11.13
N LEU A 8 -15.65 -3.02 11.60
CA LEU A 8 -14.52 -3.41 10.74
C LEU A 8 -14.39 -4.93 10.50
N ASP A 9 -15.24 -5.75 11.11
CA ASP A 9 -15.23 -7.21 10.92
C ASP A 9 -16.15 -7.71 9.79
N SER A 10 -16.89 -6.82 9.11
CA SER A 10 -17.62 -7.20 7.91
C SER A 10 -16.67 -7.12 6.70
N GLU A 11 -16.47 -8.22 6.00
CA GLU A 11 -15.89 -8.25 4.65
C GLU A 11 -16.41 -7.05 3.87
N PHE A 12 -15.55 -6.11 3.49
CA PHE A 12 -15.95 -4.96 2.67
C PHE A 12 -16.59 -5.50 1.40
N VAL A 13 -17.91 -5.33 1.30
CA VAL A 13 -18.67 -5.72 0.11
C VAL A 13 -18.25 -4.78 -1.00
N PHE A 14 -17.55 -5.30 -1.98
CA PHE A 14 -17.16 -4.55 -3.17
C PHE A 14 -18.32 -4.52 -4.18
N PRO A 15 -18.60 -3.37 -4.82
CA PRO A 15 -17.98 -2.04 -4.69
C PRO A 15 -18.38 -1.31 -3.39
N MET A 16 -17.54 -0.34 -2.94
CA MET A 16 -17.85 0.50 -1.77
C MET A 16 -19.18 1.24 -1.99
N THR A 17 -19.99 1.25 -0.96
CA THR A 17 -21.28 1.96 -0.99
C THR A 17 -21.07 3.48 -0.87
N LYS A 18 -22.09 4.25 -1.23
CA LYS A 18 -22.09 5.70 -0.97
C LYS A 18 -21.79 6.02 0.50
N ARG A 19 -22.30 5.22 1.43
CA ARG A 19 -22.06 5.42 2.87
C ARG A 19 -20.61 5.16 3.24
N ASP A 20 -19.97 4.15 2.67
CA ASP A 20 -18.54 3.87 2.91
C ASP A 20 -17.67 5.04 2.44
N ILE A 21 -17.97 5.60 1.26
CA ILE A 21 -17.28 6.79 0.75
C ILE A 21 -17.49 7.98 1.69
N GLN A 22 -18.71 8.22 2.22
CA GLN A 22 -18.97 9.27 3.19
C GLN A 22 -18.15 9.10 4.47
N LEU A 23 -18.04 7.87 5.00
CA LEU A 23 -17.23 7.59 6.19
C LEU A 23 -15.75 7.87 5.95
N ILE A 24 -15.23 7.51 4.77
CA ILE A 24 -13.86 7.86 4.37
C ILE A 24 -13.70 9.39 4.31
N GLN A 25 -14.65 10.10 3.67
CA GLN A 25 -14.63 11.57 3.56
C GLN A 25 -14.64 12.24 4.95
N GLU A 26 -15.50 11.77 5.86
CA GLU A 26 -15.55 12.24 7.26
C GLU A 26 -14.18 12.08 7.93
N LYS A 27 -13.55 10.89 7.81
CA LYS A 27 -12.26 10.58 8.42
C LYS A 27 -11.12 11.46 7.89
N ILE A 28 -11.07 11.70 6.59
CA ILE A 28 -10.02 12.53 5.95
C ILE A 28 -10.29 14.04 6.01
N GLY A 29 -11.43 14.45 6.56
CA GLY A 29 -11.84 15.86 6.67
C GLY A 29 -12.32 16.47 5.34
N ALA A 30 -12.85 15.66 4.43
CA ALA A 30 -13.55 16.10 3.22
C ALA A 30 -15.06 16.25 3.48
N TYR A 31 -15.75 17.00 2.59
CA TYR A 31 -17.21 17.08 2.65
C TYR A 31 -17.86 15.71 2.34
N PRO A 32 -18.73 15.16 3.22
CA PRO A 32 -19.19 13.77 3.13
C PRO A 32 -20.44 13.63 2.24
N ASP A 33 -20.33 13.97 0.96
CA ASP A 33 -21.43 13.82 -0.02
C ASP A 33 -21.53 12.41 -0.63
N GLY A 34 -20.53 11.57 -0.40
CA GLY A 34 -20.42 10.24 -0.98
C GLY A 34 -20.04 10.24 -2.46
N VAL A 35 -19.49 11.36 -2.96
CA VAL A 35 -18.97 11.49 -4.32
C VAL A 35 -17.45 11.64 -4.28
N TRP A 36 -16.72 10.69 -4.84
CA TRP A 36 -15.26 10.71 -4.81
C TRP A 36 -14.69 11.53 -5.97
N GLY A 37 -14.47 12.81 -5.72
CA GLY A 37 -13.94 13.76 -6.70
C GLY A 37 -12.54 14.29 -6.36
N PRO A 38 -12.06 15.30 -7.12
CA PRO A 38 -10.75 15.90 -6.91
C PRO A 38 -10.54 16.44 -5.48
N MET A 39 -11.59 16.98 -4.86
CA MET A 39 -11.53 17.50 -3.49
C MET A 39 -11.28 16.39 -2.48
N SER A 40 -12.00 15.25 -2.59
CA SER A 40 -11.81 14.09 -1.73
C SER A 40 -10.42 13.48 -1.91
N ARG A 41 -9.93 13.39 -3.15
CA ARG A 41 -8.55 12.92 -3.43
C ARG A 41 -7.50 13.81 -2.77
N ALA A 42 -7.61 15.13 -2.92
CA ALA A 42 -6.68 16.07 -2.31
C ALA A 42 -6.72 16.00 -0.77
N ALA A 43 -7.91 15.85 -0.19
CA ALA A 43 -8.06 15.67 1.26
C ALA A 43 -7.43 14.35 1.73
N CYS A 44 -7.59 13.25 0.96
CA CYS A 44 -6.97 11.96 1.26
C CYS A 44 -5.45 12.04 1.22
N GLN A 45 -4.87 12.61 0.18
CA GLN A 45 -3.42 12.83 0.09
C GLN A 45 -2.90 13.65 1.28
N LYS A 46 -3.56 14.78 1.58
CA LYS A 46 -3.21 15.63 2.74
C LYS A 46 -3.32 14.88 4.06
N HIS A 47 -4.32 13.99 4.21
CA HIS A 47 -4.48 13.16 5.39
C HIS A 47 -3.31 12.20 5.54
N LEU A 48 -2.96 11.46 4.50
CA LEU A 48 -1.83 10.53 4.51
C LEU A 48 -0.49 11.24 4.67
N ASP A 49 -0.28 12.39 4.03
CA ASP A 49 0.94 13.18 4.18
C ASP A 49 1.19 13.65 5.61
N ARG A 50 0.14 13.89 6.42
CA ARG A 50 0.28 14.25 7.84
C ARG A 50 0.74 13.08 8.71
N LEU A 51 0.52 11.85 8.29
CA LEU A 51 0.96 10.65 8.99
C LEU A 51 2.41 10.31 8.66
N ARG A 52 2.92 10.76 7.52
CA ARG A 52 4.27 10.46 7.09
C ARG A 52 5.32 11.10 8.01
N PRO A 53 6.40 10.39 8.35
CA PRO A 53 7.47 10.93 9.18
C PRO A 53 8.17 12.11 8.49
N VAL A 54 8.68 13.06 9.29
CA VAL A 54 9.44 14.22 8.78
C VAL A 54 10.83 14.20 9.41
N PRO A 55 11.90 14.09 8.61
CA PRO A 55 11.90 13.87 7.16
C PRO A 55 11.47 12.47 6.75
N VAL A 56 10.89 12.33 5.56
CA VAL A 56 10.65 11.01 4.96
C VAL A 56 12.00 10.39 4.61
N GLN A 57 12.23 9.16 5.07
CA GLN A 57 13.51 8.46 4.91
C GLN A 57 13.74 7.89 3.50
N TRP A 58 12.70 7.85 2.67
CA TRP A 58 12.76 7.21 1.34
C TRP A 58 13.25 8.18 0.25
N PRO A 59 13.84 7.66 -0.84
CA PRO A 59 14.35 8.48 -1.94
C PRO A 59 13.22 9.10 -2.77
N MET A 60 13.58 10.09 -3.59
CA MET A 60 12.70 10.59 -4.66
C MET A 60 12.44 9.49 -5.69
N GLN A 61 11.28 9.58 -6.37
CA GLN A 61 10.86 8.60 -7.40
C GLN A 61 11.51 8.90 -8.76
N ASP A 62 12.79 9.19 -8.82
CA ASP A 62 13.58 9.30 -10.04
C ASP A 62 14.72 8.27 -10.03
N ASP A 63 15.17 7.88 -11.22
CA ASP A 63 16.14 6.79 -11.38
C ASP A 63 17.46 7.06 -10.66
N GLN A 64 17.93 8.31 -10.66
CA GLN A 64 19.18 8.69 -9.99
C GLN A 64 19.06 8.54 -8.48
N SER A 65 18.00 9.05 -7.87
CA SER A 65 17.74 8.94 -6.44
C SER A 65 17.52 7.49 -6.01
N LEU A 66 16.80 6.70 -6.81
CA LEU A 66 16.56 5.28 -6.55
C LEU A 66 17.86 4.48 -6.59
N ILE A 67 18.69 4.67 -7.63
CA ILE A 67 19.99 3.98 -7.76
C ILE A 67 20.92 4.39 -6.62
N ALA A 68 21.00 5.67 -6.28
CA ALA A 68 21.85 6.15 -5.19
C ALA A 68 21.44 5.56 -3.83
N PHE A 69 20.16 5.32 -3.62
CA PHE A 69 19.62 4.83 -2.34
C PHE A 69 19.53 3.30 -2.28
N TYR A 70 18.99 2.66 -3.32
CA TYR A 70 18.72 1.21 -3.35
C TYR A 70 19.79 0.41 -4.12
N GLY A 71 20.68 1.03 -4.88
CA GLY A 71 21.57 0.35 -5.82
C GLY A 71 20.93 0.12 -7.19
N GLN A 72 21.55 -0.75 -8.01
CA GLN A 72 21.01 -1.04 -9.34
C GLN A 72 19.72 -1.87 -9.25
N PRO A 73 18.71 -1.63 -10.12
CA PRO A 73 17.54 -2.49 -10.18
C PRO A 73 17.93 -3.90 -10.63
N GLY A 74 17.32 -4.91 -10.03
CA GLY A 74 17.65 -6.31 -10.29
C GLY A 74 18.90 -6.83 -9.55
N ASP A 75 19.60 -5.98 -8.80
CA ASP A 75 20.72 -6.41 -7.95
C ASP A 75 20.20 -7.11 -6.69
N GLU A 76 20.24 -8.43 -6.72
CA GLU A 76 19.75 -9.28 -5.63
C GLU A 76 20.66 -9.29 -4.40
N SER A 77 21.87 -8.75 -4.47
CA SER A 77 22.79 -8.67 -3.31
C SER A 77 22.25 -7.77 -2.20
N ASN A 78 21.36 -6.83 -2.54
CA ASN A 78 20.70 -5.93 -1.61
C ASN A 78 19.38 -6.47 -1.05
N LEU A 79 18.98 -7.70 -1.42
CA LEU A 79 17.72 -8.30 -0.99
C LEU A 79 17.90 -9.22 0.21
N VAL A 80 16.87 -9.27 1.05
CA VAL A 80 16.76 -10.21 2.17
C VAL A 80 15.43 -10.97 2.11
N ASN A 81 15.40 -12.13 2.74
CA ASN A 81 14.18 -12.89 2.97
C ASN A 81 13.59 -12.47 4.33
N LEU A 82 12.66 -11.53 4.30
CA LEU A 82 11.93 -11.06 5.49
C LEU A 82 10.98 -12.16 5.98
N SER A 83 11.16 -12.65 7.22
CA SER A 83 10.24 -13.62 7.82
C SER A 83 8.86 -13.01 8.06
N VAL A 84 7.80 -13.71 7.63
CA VAL A 84 6.39 -13.35 7.82
C VAL A 84 5.55 -14.55 8.24
N SER A 85 6.20 -15.59 8.76
CA SER A 85 5.60 -16.89 9.07
C SER A 85 4.44 -16.81 10.08
N ASP A 86 4.48 -15.82 10.97
CA ASP A 86 3.51 -15.57 12.05
C ASP A 86 2.46 -14.49 11.70
N LEU A 87 2.53 -13.92 10.50
CA LEU A 87 1.66 -12.82 10.09
C LEU A 87 0.45 -13.27 9.24
N GLY A 88 0.37 -14.56 8.88
CA GLY A 88 -0.74 -15.08 8.09
C GLY A 88 -0.75 -14.62 6.62
N VAL A 89 0.42 -14.36 6.05
CA VAL A 89 0.56 -13.96 4.63
C VAL A 89 0.31 -15.17 3.73
N HIS A 90 -0.50 -15.00 2.68
CA HIS A 90 -0.77 -16.04 1.67
C HIS A 90 -0.63 -15.48 0.25
N TYR A 91 -0.10 -16.31 -0.64
CA TYR A 91 -0.08 -16.10 -2.08
C TYR A 91 -0.83 -17.26 -2.74
N GLU A 92 -1.88 -16.98 -3.52
CA GLU A 92 -2.72 -18.02 -4.15
C GLU A 92 -3.13 -19.15 -3.16
N SER A 93 -3.60 -18.74 -1.98
CA SER A 93 -4.00 -19.64 -0.87
C SER A 93 -2.85 -20.44 -0.21
N GLN A 94 -1.61 -20.28 -0.66
CA GLN A 94 -0.45 -20.93 -0.04
C GLN A 94 0.20 -19.99 1.00
N ALA A 95 0.50 -20.52 2.19
CA ALA A 95 1.16 -19.74 3.23
C ALA A 95 2.57 -19.32 2.80
N VAL A 96 2.85 -18.02 2.91
CA VAL A 96 4.16 -17.43 2.61
C VAL A 96 4.95 -17.30 3.91
N LYS A 97 6.13 -17.91 3.96
CA LYS A 97 7.02 -17.86 5.12
C LYS A 97 7.96 -16.65 5.09
N THR A 98 8.35 -16.23 3.89
CA THR A 98 9.27 -15.11 3.69
C THR A 98 8.86 -14.25 2.51
N ILE A 99 9.09 -12.94 2.60
CA ILE A 99 8.97 -12.00 1.50
C ILE A 99 10.36 -11.52 1.11
N ARG A 100 10.72 -11.66 -0.18
CA ARG A 100 11.98 -11.13 -0.69
C ARG A 100 11.84 -9.64 -0.94
N CYS A 101 12.55 -8.82 -0.17
CA CYS A 101 12.50 -7.36 -0.25
C CYS A 101 13.88 -6.75 -0.07
N HIS A 102 14.02 -5.46 -0.38
CA HIS A 102 15.28 -4.74 -0.15
C HIS A 102 15.60 -4.62 1.34
N THR A 103 16.88 -4.80 1.71
CA THR A 103 17.36 -4.71 3.10
C THR A 103 16.90 -3.42 3.80
N ARG A 104 16.95 -2.28 3.10
CA ARG A 104 16.59 -0.96 3.67
C ARG A 104 15.11 -0.83 4.02
N VAL A 105 14.21 -1.58 3.36
CA VAL A 105 12.76 -1.50 3.63
C VAL A 105 12.28 -2.60 4.58
N ALA A 106 13.07 -3.64 4.81
CA ALA A 106 12.62 -4.85 5.51
C ALA A 106 11.99 -4.58 6.88
N SER A 107 12.62 -3.77 7.73
CA SER A 107 12.11 -3.45 9.07
C SER A 107 10.81 -2.63 9.02
N SER A 108 10.72 -1.64 8.12
CA SER A 108 9.53 -0.84 7.90
C SER A 108 8.38 -1.70 7.39
N LEU A 109 8.64 -2.50 6.35
CA LEU A 109 7.66 -3.43 5.79
C LEU A 109 7.13 -4.41 6.85
N HIS A 110 8.01 -4.96 7.70
CA HIS A 110 7.61 -5.86 8.79
C HIS A 110 6.64 -5.18 9.77
N ARG A 111 6.90 -3.93 10.17
CA ARG A 111 6.01 -3.16 11.06
C ARG A 111 4.63 -2.97 10.44
N VAL A 112 4.58 -2.57 9.17
CA VAL A 112 3.31 -2.42 8.43
C VAL A 112 2.54 -3.73 8.39
N LEU A 113 3.18 -4.83 7.94
CA LEU A 113 2.53 -6.13 7.84
C LEU A 113 2.05 -6.64 9.21
N THR A 114 2.80 -6.35 10.28
CA THR A 114 2.40 -6.65 11.65
C THR A 114 1.15 -5.86 12.09
N ALA A 115 1.04 -4.58 11.70
CA ALA A 115 -0.16 -3.79 11.98
C ALA A 115 -1.37 -4.36 11.22
N ILE A 116 -1.20 -4.64 9.92
CA ILE A 116 -2.25 -5.23 9.08
C ILE A 116 -2.69 -6.60 9.60
N SER A 117 -1.77 -7.45 10.08
CA SER A 117 -2.12 -8.78 10.59
C SER A 117 -3.07 -8.74 11.81
N LYS A 118 -3.02 -7.66 12.57
CA LYS A 118 -3.85 -7.47 13.78
C LYS A 118 -5.22 -6.89 13.48
N THR A 119 -5.36 -6.10 12.41
CA THR A 119 -6.57 -5.31 12.14
C THR A 119 -7.28 -5.73 10.85
N HIS A 120 -6.53 -6.10 9.82
CA HIS A 120 -7.03 -6.44 8.49
C HIS A 120 -6.36 -7.72 7.95
N PRO A 121 -6.40 -8.86 8.69
CA PRO A 121 -5.64 -10.07 8.31
C PRO A 121 -6.05 -10.62 6.94
N TYR A 122 -7.26 -10.35 6.46
CA TYR A 122 -7.74 -10.77 5.15
C TYR A 122 -6.96 -10.12 3.98
N VAL A 123 -6.38 -8.93 4.22
CA VAL A 123 -5.53 -8.23 3.23
C VAL A 123 -4.26 -9.04 2.97
N LEU A 124 -3.65 -9.60 4.02
CA LEU A 124 -2.44 -10.40 3.92
C LEU A 124 -2.68 -11.77 3.27
N LYS A 125 -3.91 -12.29 3.30
CA LYS A 125 -4.29 -13.51 2.59
C LYS A 125 -4.31 -13.36 1.07
N GLN A 126 -4.14 -12.13 0.57
CA GLN A 126 -4.14 -11.77 -0.83
C GLN A 126 -2.86 -11.01 -1.21
N TYR A 127 -1.71 -11.43 -0.67
CA TYR A 127 -0.40 -10.93 -1.08
C TYR A 127 -0.15 -11.23 -2.55
N ALA A 128 0.34 -10.25 -3.32
CA ALA A 128 0.49 -10.37 -4.77
C ALA A 128 1.92 -10.13 -5.29
N GLY A 129 2.88 -9.89 -4.38
CA GLY A 129 4.29 -9.83 -4.74
C GLY A 129 5.04 -8.63 -4.16
N CYS A 130 6.35 -8.75 -4.06
CA CYS A 130 7.25 -7.68 -3.63
C CYS A 130 8.41 -7.53 -4.63
N TYR A 131 9.42 -8.41 -4.62
CA TYR A 131 10.51 -8.35 -5.59
C TYR A 131 10.12 -8.98 -6.94
N ASN A 132 10.32 -8.22 -8.01
CA ASN A 132 10.18 -8.69 -9.39
C ASN A 132 10.96 -7.75 -10.32
N ASP A 133 12.08 -8.24 -10.91
CA ASP A 133 12.88 -7.43 -11.84
C ASP A 133 12.18 -7.31 -13.20
N ARG A 134 11.34 -6.28 -13.30
CA ARG A 134 10.59 -5.94 -14.51
C ARG A 134 10.50 -4.44 -14.73
N ASN A 135 10.17 -4.05 -15.94
CA ASN A 135 9.78 -2.68 -16.23
C ASN A 135 8.34 -2.39 -15.76
N MET A 136 8.02 -1.13 -15.57
CA MET A 136 6.63 -0.69 -15.44
C MET A 136 5.83 -1.08 -16.69
N ARG A 137 4.55 -1.45 -16.47
CA ARG A 137 3.66 -1.82 -17.58
C ARG A 137 3.54 -0.66 -18.57
N GLY A 138 3.79 -0.94 -19.85
CA GLY A 138 3.71 0.07 -20.94
C GLY A 138 4.87 1.09 -20.97
N GLY A 139 5.95 0.86 -20.21
CA GLY A 139 7.10 1.75 -20.16
C GLY A 139 8.45 1.04 -20.20
N SER A 140 9.51 1.81 -20.38
CA SER A 140 10.91 1.34 -20.35
C SER A 140 11.56 1.49 -18.97
N ARG A 141 10.98 2.29 -18.07
CA ARG A 141 11.51 2.49 -16.71
C ARG A 141 11.27 1.27 -15.85
N LYS A 142 12.23 0.98 -14.97
CA LYS A 142 12.08 -0.10 -13.98
C LYS A 142 10.96 0.21 -12.99
N SER A 143 10.22 -0.83 -12.63
CA SER A 143 9.26 -0.78 -11.52
C SER A 143 9.99 -0.79 -10.18
N LEU A 144 9.44 -0.19 -9.13
CA LEU A 144 9.99 -0.26 -7.76
C LEU A 144 10.10 -1.70 -7.24
N HIS A 145 9.35 -2.62 -7.79
CA HIS A 145 9.51 -4.05 -7.53
C HIS A 145 10.89 -4.59 -7.95
N ALA A 146 11.54 -3.99 -8.95
CA ALA A 146 12.89 -4.39 -9.38
C ALA A 146 13.97 -4.10 -8.32
N TRP A 147 13.67 -3.25 -7.34
CA TRP A 147 14.51 -3.03 -6.16
C TRP A 147 14.02 -3.79 -4.93
N GLY A 148 12.88 -4.48 -4.98
CA GLY A 148 12.22 -5.02 -3.80
C GLY A 148 11.76 -3.94 -2.82
N ALA A 149 11.49 -2.73 -3.33
CA ALA A 149 11.08 -1.55 -2.56
C ALA A 149 9.59 -1.20 -2.78
N ALA A 150 8.82 -2.15 -3.28
CA ALA A 150 7.36 -2.07 -3.43
C ALA A 150 6.72 -3.41 -3.05
N ILE A 151 5.43 -3.37 -2.71
CA ILE A 151 4.61 -4.54 -2.41
C ILE A 151 3.20 -4.36 -2.96
N ASP A 152 2.63 -5.44 -3.49
CA ASP A 152 1.25 -5.50 -3.96
C ASP A 152 0.41 -6.38 -3.03
N LEU A 153 -0.78 -5.89 -2.64
CA LEU A 153 -1.76 -6.56 -1.78
C LEU A 153 -3.14 -6.50 -2.41
N MET A 154 -3.94 -7.56 -2.31
CA MET A 154 -5.32 -7.62 -2.80
C MET A 154 -5.47 -7.26 -4.29
N ALA A 155 -4.61 -7.78 -5.14
CA ALA A 155 -4.56 -7.42 -6.57
C ALA A 155 -5.89 -7.67 -7.32
N GLY A 156 -6.67 -8.67 -6.89
CA GLY A 156 -7.94 -9.03 -7.55
C GLY A 156 -8.98 -7.91 -7.56
N SER A 157 -9.08 -7.14 -6.48
CA SER A 157 -10.04 -6.02 -6.33
C SER A 157 -9.39 -4.64 -6.37
N ASN A 158 -8.06 -4.56 -6.49
CA ASN A 158 -7.30 -3.29 -6.39
C ASN A 158 -6.29 -3.10 -7.52
N GLY A 159 -6.52 -3.76 -8.65
CA GLY A 159 -5.58 -3.77 -9.77
C GLY A 159 -5.35 -2.41 -10.41
N ASN A 160 -4.41 -2.39 -11.35
CA ASN A 160 -3.89 -1.16 -11.98
C ASN A 160 -4.94 -0.26 -12.64
N ASN A 161 -6.11 -0.82 -13.02
CA ASN A 161 -7.17 -0.08 -13.71
C ASN A 161 -8.36 0.29 -12.81
N THR A 162 -8.30 -0.04 -11.52
CA THR A 162 -9.36 0.27 -10.56
C THR A 162 -9.12 1.63 -9.91
N ILE A 163 -10.19 2.42 -9.75
CA ILE A 163 -10.13 3.74 -9.11
C ILE A 163 -10.57 3.59 -7.65
N TRP A 164 -9.69 3.99 -6.75
CA TRP A 164 -10.02 3.99 -5.32
C TRP A 164 -10.78 5.27 -4.91
N PRO A 165 -11.77 5.18 -4.06
CA PRO A 165 -12.39 3.99 -3.45
C PRO A 165 -13.62 3.48 -4.24
N THR A 166 -13.91 3.99 -5.43
CA THR A 166 -15.13 3.67 -6.20
C THR A 166 -15.09 2.26 -6.79
N ASP A 167 -13.93 1.86 -7.30
CA ASP A 167 -13.74 0.58 -7.99
C ASP A 167 -12.67 -0.30 -7.33
N ALA A 168 -12.23 0.08 -6.14
CA ALA A 168 -11.18 -0.62 -5.39
C ALA A 168 -11.55 -0.71 -3.91
N SER A 169 -11.13 -1.80 -3.26
CA SER A 169 -11.56 -2.18 -1.91
C SER A 169 -10.45 -2.05 -0.85
N MET A 170 -9.29 -1.48 -1.19
CA MET A 170 -8.21 -1.31 -0.21
C MET A 170 -8.67 -0.45 0.97
N PRO A 171 -8.60 -0.94 2.22
CA PRO A 171 -8.95 -0.12 3.38
C PRO A 171 -8.07 1.11 3.51
N LEU A 172 -8.65 2.25 3.90
CA LEU A 172 -7.90 3.48 4.17
C LEU A 172 -6.87 3.25 5.28
N GLU A 173 -7.20 2.48 6.30
CA GLU A 173 -6.32 2.14 7.42
C GLU A 173 -5.04 1.42 6.97
N VAL A 174 -5.14 0.57 5.96
CA VAL A 174 -3.95 -0.07 5.36
C VAL A 174 -3.06 0.98 4.70
N MET A 175 -3.63 1.94 3.97
CA MET A 175 -2.86 3.05 3.40
C MET A 175 -2.23 3.93 4.50
N GLU A 176 -2.92 4.13 5.63
CA GLU A 176 -2.42 4.86 6.79
C GLU A 176 -1.20 4.17 7.42
N TYR A 177 -1.23 2.83 7.61
CA TYR A 177 -0.07 2.09 8.12
C TYR A 177 1.16 2.22 7.21
N PHE A 178 0.97 2.22 5.91
CA PHE A 178 2.05 2.48 4.97
C PHE A 178 2.54 3.94 5.04
N ALA A 179 1.61 4.90 5.17
CA ALA A 179 1.95 6.31 5.30
C ALA A 179 2.74 6.61 6.59
N ASP A 180 2.39 6.00 7.73
CA ASP A 180 3.13 6.11 9.00
C ASP A 180 4.61 5.69 8.86
N GLU A 181 4.90 4.78 7.95
CA GLU A 181 6.26 4.35 7.61
C GLU A 181 6.84 5.14 6.41
N GLY A 182 6.15 6.16 5.93
CA GLY A 182 6.61 7.07 4.87
C GLY A 182 6.39 6.56 3.44
N TRP A 183 5.71 5.43 3.23
CA TRP A 183 5.43 4.87 1.91
C TRP A 183 4.32 5.63 1.19
N LEU A 184 4.30 5.51 -0.14
CA LEU A 184 3.20 5.97 -1.00
C LEU A 184 2.29 4.81 -1.37
N SER A 185 0.96 5.07 -1.43
CA SER A 185 -0.04 4.14 -1.94
C SER A 185 -0.56 4.57 -3.30
N GLY A 186 -0.65 3.66 -4.28
CA GLY A 186 -1.11 3.96 -5.64
C GLY A 186 -2.53 4.52 -5.66
N GLY A 187 -3.45 3.93 -4.91
CA GLY A 187 -4.83 4.37 -4.82
C GLY A 187 -5.02 5.82 -4.42
N ALA A 188 -4.22 6.33 -3.45
CA ALA A 188 -4.31 7.70 -2.99
C ALA A 188 -3.58 8.70 -3.90
N TYR A 189 -2.35 8.37 -4.34
CA TYR A 189 -1.49 9.33 -5.03
C TYR A 189 -1.67 9.32 -6.56
N TRP A 190 -2.04 8.17 -7.16
CA TRP A 190 -2.27 8.06 -8.61
C TRP A 190 -3.73 7.79 -8.97
N SER A 191 -4.62 7.72 -7.97
CA SER A 191 -6.06 7.42 -8.12
C SER A 191 -6.34 6.06 -8.76
N ARG A 192 -5.37 5.16 -8.82
CA ARG A 192 -5.45 3.81 -9.39
C ARG A 192 -4.34 2.94 -8.79
N ASP A 193 -4.34 1.64 -9.12
CA ASP A 193 -3.31 0.70 -8.66
C ASP A 193 -3.27 0.61 -7.12
N SER A 194 -4.45 0.45 -6.52
CA SER A 194 -4.62 0.51 -5.06
C SER A 194 -3.98 -0.67 -4.33
N MET A 195 -3.61 -1.73 -5.06
CA MET A 195 -2.82 -2.85 -4.54
C MET A 195 -1.38 -2.43 -4.21
N HIS A 196 -0.86 -1.39 -4.88
CA HIS A 196 0.56 -1.04 -4.91
C HIS A 196 0.95 -0.05 -3.82
N PHE A 197 2.00 -0.40 -3.07
CA PHE A 197 2.65 0.45 -2.07
C PHE A 197 4.15 0.48 -2.33
N GLN A 198 4.76 1.67 -2.26
CA GLN A 198 6.19 1.84 -2.56
C GLN A 198 6.91 2.77 -1.58
N ALA A 199 8.17 2.44 -1.27
CA ALA A 199 9.03 3.20 -0.37
C ALA A 199 9.76 4.33 -1.15
N THR A 200 9.02 5.38 -1.51
CA THR A 200 9.52 6.61 -2.16
C THR A 200 8.81 7.85 -1.61
N ARG A 201 9.28 9.04 -2.00
CA ARG A 201 8.67 10.32 -1.67
C ARG A 201 8.44 11.19 -2.90
#